data_7cb911cba5190b48a23252ab3e49f3f8
#
_entry.id   7cb911cba5190b48a23252ab3e49f3f8
#
_cell.length_a   1.000
_cell.length_b   1.000
_cell.length_c   1.000
_cell.angle_alpha   90.00
_cell.angle_beta   90.00
_cell.angle_gamma   90.00
#
_symmetry.space_group_name_H-M   'P 1'
#
loop_
_entity.id
_entity.type
_entity.pdbx_description
1 polymer ?
#
loop_
_entity_poly.entity_id
_entity_poly.type
_entity_poly.pdbx_seq_one_letter_code
_entity_poly.pdbx_strand_id
1 'polypeptide(L)'
;NPFTSYPAKMKKRGDWSFAEGINHVVYHVYIHQPYEDKFPGVNAWFGTEINRKNTWFELAAPWMKYHQRCNYLLQQGTYVADIAYYIGEDTPKMTGPTEPELPIGYSFDFINAEVIKNRISVSDGRMMLPDGLSYKVLVLSDSKTMRPEVLEKIKELVYQGATIIGNPPQKSPSLHNYPNADRRIIELSKE
;
A
#
# COMPACT_ATOMS: atom_id res chain seq x y z
N ASN A 1 -15.28 -23.84 -0.85
CA ASN A 1 -15.10 -25.18 -0.28
C ASN A 1 -13.62 -25.50 -0.17
N PRO A 2 -13.16 -26.04 0.98
CA PRO A 2 -11.79 -26.50 1.15
C PRO A 2 -11.40 -27.52 0.07
N PHE A 3 -10.12 -27.54 -0.32
CA PHE A 3 -9.54 -28.51 -1.26
C PHE A 3 -10.16 -28.51 -2.68
N THR A 4 -10.87 -27.43 -3.05
CA THR A 4 -11.45 -27.32 -4.41
C THR A 4 -10.66 -26.43 -5.34
N SER A 5 -9.65 -25.74 -4.82
CA SER A 5 -8.76 -24.90 -5.61
C SER A 5 -7.54 -25.69 -6.10
N TYR A 6 -7.08 -25.34 -7.28
CA TYR A 6 -5.91 -25.94 -7.94
C TYR A 6 -5.20 -24.87 -8.77
N PRO A 7 -3.95 -25.07 -9.17
CA PRO A 7 -3.13 -24.05 -9.81
C PRO A 7 -3.79 -23.30 -10.96
N ALA A 8 -4.43 -23.97 -11.90
CA ALA A 8 -5.08 -23.32 -13.05
C ALA A 8 -6.27 -22.44 -12.63
N LYS A 9 -7.01 -22.81 -11.58
CA LYS A 9 -8.11 -22.02 -11.03
C LYS A 9 -7.58 -20.78 -10.31
N MET A 10 -6.51 -20.92 -9.54
CA MET A 10 -5.90 -19.82 -8.77
C MET A 10 -5.13 -18.85 -9.67
N LYS A 11 -4.59 -19.34 -10.79
CA LYS A 11 -3.76 -18.55 -11.71
C LYS A 11 -4.46 -17.27 -12.20
N LYS A 12 -5.72 -17.35 -12.61
CA LYS A 12 -6.47 -16.19 -13.12
C LYS A 12 -6.52 -15.04 -12.11
N ARG A 13 -6.74 -15.37 -10.83
CA ARG A 13 -6.76 -14.37 -9.76
C ARG A 13 -5.37 -13.84 -9.45
N GLY A 14 -4.37 -14.70 -9.44
CA GLY A 14 -2.97 -14.32 -9.27
C GLY A 14 -2.50 -13.37 -10.36
N ASP A 15 -2.79 -13.69 -11.62
CA ASP A 15 -2.42 -12.87 -12.78
C ASP A 15 -3.11 -11.49 -12.72
N TRP A 16 -4.38 -11.46 -12.34
CA TRP A 16 -5.09 -10.21 -12.11
C TRP A 16 -4.44 -9.39 -10.98
N SER A 17 -4.07 -10.01 -9.87
CA SER A 17 -3.37 -9.34 -8.78
C SER A 17 -2.03 -8.76 -9.23
N PHE A 18 -1.28 -9.45 -10.07
CA PHE A 18 -0.06 -8.92 -10.67
C PHE A 18 -0.33 -7.71 -11.57
N ALA A 19 -1.40 -7.75 -12.36
CA ALA A 19 -1.81 -6.61 -13.20
C ALA A 19 -2.24 -5.37 -12.38
N GLU A 20 -2.78 -5.59 -11.19
CA GLU A 20 -3.14 -4.52 -10.23
C GLU A 20 -1.95 -4.00 -9.41
N GLY A 21 -0.72 -4.49 -9.66
CA GLY A 21 0.49 -3.99 -9.02
C GLY A 21 1.03 -4.83 -7.86
N ILE A 22 0.42 -5.98 -7.54
CA ILE A 22 1.03 -6.91 -6.58
C ILE A 22 2.29 -7.49 -7.21
N ASN A 23 3.42 -7.32 -6.56
CA ASN A 23 4.73 -7.74 -7.07
C ASN A 23 5.35 -8.91 -6.31
N HIS A 24 4.71 -9.37 -5.23
CA HIS A 24 5.18 -10.49 -4.44
C HIS A 24 4.01 -11.23 -3.81
N VAL A 25 3.93 -12.53 -4.05
CA VAL A 25 2.91 -13.41 -3.48
C VAL A 25 3.51 -14.24 -2.37
N VAL A 26 2.90 -14.18 -1.19
CA VAL A 26 3.19 -15.06 -0.05
C VAL A 26 1.99 -15.95 0.20
N TYR A 27 2.22 -17.26 0.20
CA TYR A 27 1.14 -18.22 0.42
C TYR A 27 0.76 -18.32 1.90
N HIS A 28 -0.52 -18.28 2.18
CA HIS A 28 -1.08 -18.42 3.49
C HIS A 28 -2.32 -19.35 3.47
N VAL A 29 -2.28 -20.46 4.19
CA VAL A 29 -1.28 -20.93 5.14
C VAL A 29 -0.66 -22.23 4.66
N TYR A 30 0.59 -22.50 5.06
CA TYR A 30 1.20 -23.83 4.94
C TYR A 30 1.31 -24.45 6.32
N ILE A 31 0.34 -25.28 6.66
CA ILE A 31 0.23 -25.87 8.01
C ILE A 31 1.11 -27.10 8.12
N HIS A 32 1.85 -27.21 9.21
CA HIS A 32 2.61 -28.41 9.55
C HIS A 32 1.70 -29.64 9.66
N GLN A 33 2.09 -30.72 9.00
CA GLN A 33 1.37 -32.00 8.96
C GLN A 33 2.15 -33.06 9.75
N PRO A 34 1.89 -33.26 11.04
CA PRO A 34 2.67 -34.17 11.88
C PRO A 34 2.35 -35.65 11.65
N TYR A 35 1.21 -35.94 10.99
CA TYR A 35 0.74 -37.30 10.77
C TYR A 35 0.74 -37.67 9.30
N GLU A 36 1.34 -38.80 8.95
CA GLU A 36 1.37 -39.28 7.56
C GLU A 36 0.06 -39.97 7.14
N ASP A 37 -0.57 -40.66 8.05
CA ASP A 37 -1.75 -41.51 7.86
C ASP A 37 -3.09 -40.77 7.96
N LYS A 38 -3.10 -39.50 8.37
CA LYS A 38 -4.32 -38.71 8.51
C LYS A 38 -4.61 -37.84 7.30
N PHE A 39 -5.78 -38.00 6.73
CA PHE A 39 -6.29 -37.19 5.63
C PHE A 39 -7.64 -36.55 6.00
N PRO A 40 -7.87 -35.29 5.66
CA PRO A 40 -7.02 -34.36 4.89
C PRO A 40 -5.87 -33.74 5.71
N GLY A 41 -5.64 -34.17 6.95
CA GLY A 41 -4.59 -33.68 7.84
C GLY A 41 -5.04 -32.48 8.70
N VAL A 42 -4.09 -31.79 9.27
CA VAL A 42 -4.33 -30.59 10.08
C VAL A 42 -4.57 -29.41 9.15
N ASN A 43 -5.68 -28.69 9.34
CA ASN A 43 -6.10 -27.58 8.49
C ASN A 43 -6.66 -26.42 9.31
N ALA A 44 -6.51 -25.21 8.80
CA ALA A 44 -7.30 -24.06 9.22
C ALA A 44 -8.66 -24.06 8.48
N TRP A 45 -9.55 -23.17 8.88
CA TRP A 45 -10.83 -22.96 8.19
C TRP A 45 -10.68 -22.22 6.85
N PHE A 46 -9.48 -21.76 6.53
CA PHE A 46 -9.09 -21.06 5.30
C PHE A 46 -7.68 -21.49 4.87
N GLY A 47 -7.30 -21.19 3.63
CA GLY A 47 -5.93 -21.39 3.13
C GLY A 47 -5.51 -22.86 3.02
N THR A 48 -6.47 -23.76 2.78
CA THR A 48 -6.25 -25.21 2.82
C THR A 48 -5.64 -25.76 1.52
N GLU A 49 -5.51 -24.92 0.50
CA GLU A 49 -5.04 -25.34 -0.82
C GLU A 49 -3.54 -25.66 -0.85
N ILE A 50 -2.74 -24.96 -0.04
CA ILE A 50 -1.29 -25.15 0.02
C ILE A 50 -0.96 -26.15 1.13
N ASN A 51 -1.02 -27.44 0.80
CA ASN A 51 -0.84 -28.52 1.76
C ASN A 51 -0.30 -29.77 1.04
N ARG A 52 0.72 -30.41 1.61
CA ARG A 52 1.32 -31.63 1.05
C ARG A 52 0.35 -32.82 0.97
N LYS A 53 -0.78 -32.76 1.66
CA LYS A 53 -1.87 -33.75 1.55
C LYS A 53 -2.83 -33.44 0.41
N ASN A 54 -2.66 -32.32 -0.29
CA ASN A 54 -3.47 -31.98 -1.45
C ASN A 54 -3.01 -32.80 -2.68
N THR A 55 -3.97 -33.28 -3.47
CA THR A 55 -3.71 -34.19 -4.59
C THR A 55 -2.81 -33.63 -5.68
N TRP A 56 -2.74 -32.29 -5.84
CA TRP A 56 -1.89 -31.65 -6.84
C TRP A 56 -0.54 -31.19 -6.28
N PHE A 57 -0.25 -31.38 -4.99
CA PHE A 57 0.94 -30.83 -4.34
C PHE A 57 2.24 -31.25 -5.02
N GLU A 58 2.40 -32.52 -5.33
CA GLU A 58 3.58 -33.07 -6.03
C GLU A 58 3.76 -32.47 -7.44
N LEU A 59 2.66 -32.01 -8.05
CA LEU A 59 2.64 -31.40 -9.37
C LEU A 59 2.74 -29.86 -9.32
N ALA A 60 2.90 -29.25 -8.14
CA ALA A 60 2.88 -27.80 -7.96
C ALA A 60 4.14 -27.08 -8.47
N ALA A 61 5.25 -27.78 -8.67
CA ALA A 61 6.53 -27.16 -9.00
C ALA A 61 6.49 -26.19 -10.21
N PRO A 62 5.83 -26.47 -11.35
CA PRO A 62 5.73 -25.52 -12.46
C PRO A 62 5.00 -24.24 -12.08
N TRP A 63 3.94 -24.33 -11.27
CA TRP A 63 3.18 -23.17 -10.80
C TRP A 63 3.97 -22.33 -9.82
N MET A 64 4.67 -22.95 -8.86
CA MET A 64 5.58 -22.24 -7.94
C MET A 64 6.69 -21.52 -8.71
N LYS A 65 7.26 -22.17 -9.72
CA LYS A 65 8.28 -21.57 -10.58
C LYS A 65 7.76 -20.39 -11.41
N TYR A 66 6.51 -20.46 -11.86
CA TYR A 66 5.83 -19.34 -12.50
C TYR A 66 5.75 -18.13 -11.54
N HIS A 67 5.25 -18.32 -10.31
CA HIS A 67 5.16 -17.26 -9.32
C HIS A 67 6.53 -16.69 -8.94
N GLN A 68 7.55 -17.53 -8.75
CA GLN A 68 8.92 -17.06 -8.50
C GLN A 68 9.42 -16.14 -9.61
N ARG A 69 9.18 -16.48 -10.86
CA ARG A 69 9.58 -15.66 -12.03
C ARG A 69 8.80 -14.34 -12.07
N CYS A 70 7.49 -14.38 -11.86
CA CYS A 70 6.67 -13.18 -11.81
C CYS A 70 7.10 -12.26 -10.67
N ASN A 71 7.25 -12.80 -9.47
CA ASN A 71 7.73 -12.03 -8.30
C ASN A 71 9.09 -11.39 -8.59
N TYR A 72 10.02 -12.13 -9.15
CA TYR A 72 11.34 -11.58 -9.50
C TYR A 72 11.23 -10.44 -10.51
N LEU A 73 10.54 -10.65 -11.63
CA LEU A 73 10.45 -9.65 -12.71
C LEU A 73 9.70 -8.39 -12.26
N LEU A 74 8.61 -8.54 -11.52
CA LEU A 74 7.78 -7.42 -11.06
C LEU A 74 8.46 -6.58 -9.96
N GLN A 75 9.51 -7.08 -9.33
CA GLN A 75 10.33 -6.35 -8.36
C GLN A 75 11.55 -5.68 -9.00
N GLN A 76 11.73 -5.80 -10.31
CA GLN A 76 12.79 -5.11 -11.03
C GLN A 76 12.33 -3.71 -11.45
N GLY A 77 13.24 -2.75 -11.37
CA GLY A 77 12.95 -1.37 -11.72
C GLY A 77 12.19 -0.59 -10.64
N THR A 78 11.79 0.62 -11.00
CA THR A 78 11.07 1.55 -10.14
C THR A 78 9.63 1.65 -10.62
N TYR A 79 8.66 1.53 -9.70
CA TYR A 79 7.25 1.72 -10.01
C TYR A 79 7.00 3.14 -10.49
N VAL A 80 6.14 3.30 -11.47
CA VAL A 80 5.78 4.61 -12.02
C VAL A 80 4.36 4.97 -11.55
N ALA A 81 4.28 5.98 -10.70
CA ALA A 81 3.02 6.58 -10.27
C ALA A 81 3.09 8.11 -10.43
N ASP A 82 2.01 8.72 -10.88
CA ASP A 82 1.93 10.18 -10.98
C ASP A 82 1.38 10.81 -9.70
N ILE A 83 0.62 10.07 -8.91
CA ILE A 83 -0.15 10.57 -7.79
C ILE A 83 0.20 9.83 -6.51
N ALA A 84 0.47 10.58 -5.44
CA ALA A 84 0.57 10.04 -4.09
C ALA A 84 -0.69 10.40 -3.30
N TYR A 85 -1.35 9.42 -2.69
CA TYR A 85 -2.47 9.62 -1.78
C TYR A 85 -1.97 9.54 -0.33
N TYR A 86 -2.11 10.62 0.40
CA TYR A 86 -1.83 10.64 1.83
C TYR A 86 -2.92 9.94 2.62
N ILE A 87 -2.55 8.91 3.36
CA ILE A 87 -3.54 8.08 4.09
C ILE A 87 -4.04 8.71 5.40
N GLY A 88 -3.51 9.86 5.80
CA GLY A 88 -3.84 10.50 7.08
C GLY A 88 -3.10 9.88 8.26
N GLU A 89 -3.50 10.30 9.48
CA GLU A 89 -2.86 9.89 10.73
C GLU A 89 -3.82 9.18 11.69
N ASP A 90 -5.01 8.85 11.21
CA ASP A 90 -5.97 8.06 11.98
C ASP A 90 -5.55 6.60 12.04
N THR A 91 -5.68 5.98 13.21
CA THR A 91 -5.28 4.58 13.42
C THR A 91 -6.41 3.76 14.06
N PRO A 92 -6.51 2.47 13.74
CA PRO A 92 -5.82 1.77 12.67
C PRO A 92 -6.30 2.23 11.30
N LYS A 93 -5.39 2.28 10.31
CA LYS A 93 -5.71 2.71 8.94
C LYS A 93 -5.44 1.59 7.97
N MET A 94 -6.43 1.27 7.17
CA MET A 94 -6.27 0.43 5.97
C MET A 94 -6.45 1.31 4.74
N THR A 95 -5.67 1.04 3.71
CA THR A 95 -5.88 1.65 2.40
C THR A 95 -7.15 1.08 1.76
N GLY A 96 -7.84 1.90 1.00
CA GLY A 96 -9.08 1.57 0.34
C GLY A 96 -9.18 2.23 -1.03
N PRO A 97 -10.38 2.47 -1.55
CA PRO A 97 -10.57 3.27 -2.75
C PRO A 97 -9.88 4.63 -2.63
N THR A 98 -9.39 5.14 -3.75
CA THR A 98 -8.83 6.49 -3.81
C THR A 98 -9.95 7.53 -3.74
N GLU A 99 -9.70 8.61 -3.01
CA GLU A 99 -10.63 9.75 -2.97
C GLU A 99 -9.86 11.06 -3.07
N PRO A 100 -10.12 11.89 -4.11
CA PRO A 100 -11.03 11.61 -5.24
C PRO A 100 -10.61 10.39 -6.04
N GLU A 101 -11.55 9.80 -6.79
CA GLU A 101 -11.29 8.64 -7.65
C GLU A 101 -10.17 8.94 -8.65
N LEU A 102 -9.30 7.97 -8.84
CA LEU A 102 -8.18 8.10 -9.76
C LEU A 102 -8.68 8.15 -11.22
N PRO A 103 -8.30 9.16 -12.01
CA PRO A 103 -8.63 9.18 -13.42
C PRO A 103 -8.02 8.01 -14.19
N ILE A 104 -8.72 7.51 -15.20
CA ILE A 104 -8.25 6.42 -16.06
C ILE A 104 -6.92 6.80 -16.71
N GLY A 105 -5.96 5.87 -16.70
CA GLY A 105 -4.63 6.04 -17.31
C GLY A 105 -3.55 6.59 -16.39
N TYR A 106 -3.89 6.86 -15.12
CA TYR A 106 -2.91 7.25 -14.11
C TYR A 106 -2.68 6.11 -13.11
N SER A 107 -1.49 6.11 -12.52
CA SER A 107 -1.12 5.22 -11.43
C SER A 107 -0.85 6.00 -10.14
N PHE A 108 -0.96 5.34 -9.01
CA PHE A 108 -0.84 5.98 -7.70
C PHE A 108 -0.12 5.09 -6.68
N ASP A 109 0.35 5.75 -5.61
CA ASP A 109 0.78 5.11 -4.37
C ASP A 109 0.06 5.71 -3.16
N PHE A 110 -0.05 4.93 -2.10
CA PHE A 110 -0.41 5.45 -0.78
C PHE A 110 0.84 5.79 0.01
N ILE A 111 0.87 6.98 0.62
CA ILE A 111 1.97 7.41 1.47
C ILE A 111 1.48 7.84 2.85
N ASN A 112 2.34 7.69 3.85
CA ASN A 112 2.05 8.10 5.23
C ASN A 112 2.83 9.36 5.63
N ALA A 113 2.54 9.87 6.83
CA ALA A 113 3.19 11.05 7.39
C ALA A 113 4.72 10.92 7.50
N GLU A 114 5.22 9.72 7.77
CA GLU A 114 6.66 9.46 7.91
C GLU A 114 7.40 9.67 6.58
N VAL A 115 6.82 9.18 5.49
CA VAL A 115 7.35 9.39 4.13
C VAL A 115 7.36 10.88 3.78
N ILE A 116 6.26 11.61 4.05
CA ILE A 116 6.16 13.04 3.79
C ILE A 116 7.25 13.79 4.56
N LYS A 117 7.39 13.53 5.85
CA LYS A 117 8.32 14.26 6.72
C LYS A 117 9.79 14.01 6.38
N ASN A 118 10.15 12.75 6.11
CA ASN A 118 11.54 12.34 6.16
C ASN A 118 12.13 11.93 4.82
N ARG A 119 11.30 11.71 3.79
CA ARG A 119 11.78 11.11 2.54
C ARG A 119 11.47 11.93 1.30
N ILE A 120 10.47 12.80 1.32
CA ILE A 120 10.10 13.60 0.13
C ILE A 120 10.97 14.85 0.03
N SER A 121 11.50 15.07 -1.16
CA SER A 121 12.07 16.33 -1.64
C SER A 121 11.37 16.78 -2.92
N VAL A 122 11.59 18.00 -3.38
CA VAL A 122 11.03 18.51 -4.64
C VAL A 122 12.16 18.82 -5.61
N SER A 123 12.01 18.36 -6.85
CA SER A 123 12.88 18.72 -7.98
C SER A 123 12.02 18.82 -9.24
N ASP A 124 12.19 19.90 -9.99
CA ASP A 124 11.48 20.17 -11.26
C ASP A 124 9.95 20.02 -11.14
N GLY A 125 9.37 20.49 -10.03
CA GLY A 125 7.95 20.42 -9.75
C GLY A 125 7.42 19.01 -9.41
N ARG A 126 8.31 18.05 -9.22
CA ARG A 126 7.96 16.69 -8.81
C ARG A 126 8.43 16.40 -7.38
N MET A 127 7.62 15.69 -6.65
CA MET A 127 8.01 15.14 -5.34
C MET A 127 8.80 13.85 -5.57
N MET A 128 10.02 13.82 -5.06
CA MET A 128 10.99 12.74 -5.28
C MET A 128 11.24 11.97 -3.99
N LEU A 129 11.35 10.66 -4.09
CA LEU A 129 11.88 9.79 -3.04
C LEU A 129 13.33 9.39 -3.33
N PRO A 130 14.14 9.07 -2.31
CA PRO A 130 15.57 8.73 -2.49
C PRO A 130 15.83 7.52 -3.38
N ASP A 131 14.85 6.62 -3.50
CA ASP A 131 14.90 5.40 -4.31
C ASP A 131 14.45 5.60 -5.77
N GLY A 132 14.16 6.85 -6.16
CA GLY A 132 13.84 7.23 -7.54
C GLY A 132 12.34 7.27 -7.85
N LEU A 133 11.47 6.87 -6.91
CA LEU A 133 10.02 7.11 -7.04
C LEU A 133 9.74 8.61 -7.09
N SER A 134 8.79 9.00 -7.93
CA SER A 134 8.42 10.42 -8.04
C SER A 134 6.94 10.62 -8.37
N TYR A 135 6.36 11.68 -7.80
CA TYR A 135 4.94 12.02 -7.96
C TYR A 135 4.77 13.44 -8.46
N LYS A 136 3.75 13.67 -9.28
CA LYS A 136 3.37 15.01 -9.75
C LYS A 136 2.45 15.71 -8.75
N VAL A 137 1.58 14.93 -8.10
CA VAL A 137 0.53 15.44 -7.22
C VAL A 137 0.51 14.66 -5.92
N LEU A 138 0.38 15.36 -4.81
CA LEU A 138 0.01 14.80 -3.51
C LEU A 138 -1.46 15.11 -3.23
N VAL A 139 -2.26 14.08 -3.04
CA VAL A 139 -3.66 14.20 -2.64
C VAL A 139 -3.76 13.99 -1.12
N LEU A 140 -4.29 14.99 -0.42
CA LEU A 140 -4.56 14.88 1.01
C LEU A 140 -5.82 14.07 1.25
N SER A 141 -5.82 13.26 2.31
CA SER A 141 -7.05 12.62 2.77
C SER A 141 -8.08 13.67 3.19
N ASP A 142 -9.37 13.33 3.11
CA ASP A 142 -10.45 14.21 3.61
C ASP A 142 -10.52 14.25 5.17
N SER A 143 -9.40 14.01 5.83
CA SER A 143 -9.26 14.12 7.28
C SER A 143 -9.19 15.58 7.70
N LYS A 144 -9.99 15.95 8.69
CA LYS A 144 -9.94 17.27 9.30
C LYS A 144 -8.76 17.44 10.27
N THR A 145 -7.96 16.39 10.44
CA THR A 145 -6.87 16.36 11.39
C THR A 145 -5.52 16.08 10.71
N MET A 146 -4.49 16.78 11.19
CA MET A 146 -3.11 16.57 10.78
C MET A 146 -2.18 17.09 11.87
N ARG A 147 -1.05 16.44 12.11
CA ARG A 147 -0.04 16.97 13.03
C ARG A 147 0.62 18.24 12.46
N PRO A 148 0.93 19.25 13.30
CA PRO A 148 1.55 20.48 12.83
C PRO A 148 2.82 20.27 12.00
N GLU A 149 3.69 19.37 12.42
CA GLU A 149 4.96 19.09 11.73
C GLU A 149 4.78 18.44 10.35
N VAL A 150 3.66 17.75 10.12
CA VAL A 150 3.33 17.21 8.78
C VAL A 150 2.85 18.34 7.87
N LEU A 151 1.98 19.21 8.38
CA LEU A 151 1.49 20.35 7.61
C LEU A 151 2.59 21.38 7.32
N GLU A 152 3.51 21.59 8.25
CA GLU A 152 4.71 22.42 8.03
C GLU A 152 5.56 21.87 6.89
N LYS A 153 5.77 20.55 6.88
CA LYS A 153 6.51 19.92 5.77
C LYS A 153 5.76 20.01 4.44
N ILE A 154 4.44 19.84 4.42
CA ILE A 154 3.63 20.01 3.21
C ILE A 154 3.75 21.46 2.70
N LYS A 155 3.65 22.45 3.57
CA LYS A 155 3.87 23.86 3.23
C LYS A 155 5.25 24.09 2.60
N GLU A 156 6.31 23.54 3.21
CA GLU A 156 7.67 23.61 2.66
C GLU A 156 7.73 23.03 1.25
N LEU A 157 7.12 21.85 1.02
CA LEU A 157 7.08 21.21 -0.30
C LEU A 157 6.34 22.09 -1.33
N VAL A 158 5.25 22.74 -0.95
CA VAL A 158 4.52 23.69 -1.82
C VAL A 158 5.41 24.87 -2.20
N TYR A 159 6.13 25.47 -1.26
CA TYR A 159 7.09 26.54 -1.58
C TYR A 159 8.21 26.11 -2.51
N GLN A 160 8.57 24.82 -2.49
CA GLN A 160 9.54 24.22 -3.40
C GLN A 160 8.93 23.85 -4.76
N GLY A 161 7.62 24.04 -4.95
CA GLY A 161 6.93 23.81 -6.23
C GLY A 161 6.14 22.52 -6.31
N ALA A 162 5.86 21.81 -5.19
CA ALA A 162 4.98 20.65 -5.19
C ALA A 162 3.51 21.05 -5.44
N THR A 163 2.80 20.20 -6.15
CA THR A 163 1.35 20.33 -6.35
C THR A 163 0.59 19.49 -5.32
N ILE A 164 -0.26 20.13 -4.53
CA ILE A 164 -1.06 19.49 -3.48
C ILE A 164 -2.54 19.70 -3.81
N ILE A 165 -3.35 18.64 -3.64
CA ILE A 165 -4.81 18.68 -3.79
C ILE A 165 -5.46 18.18 -2.50
N GLY A 166 -6.49 18.87 -2.03
CA GLY A 166 -7.28 18.49 -0.86
C GLY A 166 -7.61 19.66 0.04
N ASN A 167 -8.45 19.39 1.03
CA ASN A 167 -8.84 20.39 2.01
C ASN A 167 -7.78 20.55 3.12
N PRO A 168 -7.49 21.76 3.58
CA PRO A 168 -6.58 21.95 4.70
C PRO A 168 -7.18 21.37 5.99
N PRO A 169 -6.34 20.82 6.89
CA PRO A 169 -6.79 20.32 8.18
C PRO A 169 -7.23 21.46 9.09
N GLN A 170 -8.05 21.14 10.09
CA GLN A 170 -8.65 22.10 11.01
C GLN A 170 -8.08 22.02 12.43
N LYS A 171 -7.49 20.88 12.80
CA LYS A 171 -6.94 20.63 14.14
C LYS A 171 -5.91 19.50 14.16
N SER A 172 -5.20 19.37 15.26
CA SER A 172 -4.32 18.24 15.55
C SER A 172 -5.14 16.96 15.84
N PRO A 173 -4.62 15.75 15.50
CA PRO A 173 -5.29 14.47 15.80
C PRO A 173 -5.19 14.06 17.27
N SER A 174 -4.42 14.77 18.09
CA SER A 174 -4.18 14.41 19.51
C SER A 174 -4.22 15.62 20.42
N LEU A 175 -4.24 15.35 21.74
CA LEU A 175 -4.14 16.40 22.76
C LEU A 175 -2.68 16.84 23.05
N HIS A 176 -1.72 16.30 22.32
CA HIS A 176 -0.33 16.74 22.45
C HIS A 176 -0.20 18.24 22.15
N ASN A 177 0.36 18.99 23.08
CA ASN A 177 0.50 20.45 23.01
C ASN A 177 -0.82 21.20 22.76
N TYR A 178 -1.95 20.66 23.22
CA TYR A 178 -3.26 21.34 23.14
C TYR A 178 -3.28 22.57 24.10
N PRO A 179 -3.88 23.74 23.73
CA PRO A 179 -4.54 24.04 22.43
C PRO A 179 -3.60 24.63 21.36
N ASN A 180 -2.30 24.74 21.64
CA ASN A 180 -1.35 25.39 20.73
C ASN A 180 -1.17 24.67 19.42
N ALA A 181 -1.20 23.31 19.44
CA ALA A 181 -1.13 22.51 18.22
C ALA A 181 -2.29 22.83 17.28
N ASP A 182 -3.53 22.97 17.78
CA ASP A 182 -4.70 23.32 16.97
C ASP A 182 -4.59 24.73 16.39
N ARG A 183 -4.12 25.71 17.20
CA ARG A 183 -3.87 27.06 16.71
C ARG A 183 -2.84 27.08 15.59
N ARG A 184 -1.76 26.31 15.75
CA ARG A 184 -0.71 26.19 14.74
C ARG A 184 -1.23 25.59 13.43
N ILE A 185 -2.11 24.58 13.49
CA ILE A 185 -2.78 24.04 12.30
C ILE A 185 -3.60 25.10 11.58
N ILE A 186 -4.40 25.88 12.32
CA ILE A 186 -5.24 26.94 11.74
C ILE A 186 -4.38 28.02 11.07
N GLU A 187 -3.26 28.38 11.66
CA GLU A 187 -2.31 29.36 11.08
C GLU A 187 -1.71 28.82 9.77
N LEU A 188 -1.13 27.64 9.81
CA LEU A 188 -0.49 27.01 8.65
C LEU A 188 -1.47 26.76 7.50
N SER A 189 -2.73 26.47 7.82
CA SER A 189 -3.78 26.22 6.80
C SER A 189 -4.23 27.49 6.07
N LYS A 190 -3.85 28.68 6.52
CA LYS A 190 -4.18 29.97 5.89
C LYS A 190 -3.05 30.47 4.97
N GLU A 191 -1.89 29.97 5.14
CA GLU A 191 -0.69 30.29 4.37
C GLU A 191 -0.62 29.49 3.06
#